data_2fad4958b182496fbaea7d4e5d056a31
#
_entry.id   2fad4958b182496fbaea7d4e5d056a31
#
_cell.length_a   1.000
_cell.length_b   1.000
_cell.length_c   1.000
_cell.angle_alpha   90.00
_cell.angle_beta   90.00
_cell.angle_gamma   90.00
#
_symmetry.space_group_name_H-M   'P 1'
#
loop_
_entity.id
_entity.type
_entity.pdbx_description
1 polymer ?
#
loop_
_entity_poly.entity_id
_entity_poly.type
_entity_poly.pdbx_seq_one_letter_code
_entity_poly.pdbx_strand_id
1 'polypeptide(L)'
;CEKPMAKNYAEAQKMVETAEKTGRVLNIGYQNRYRSDSLYLKEMCKADELGEIYFAKAHALRRRAVPTWGVFLNEEEQGGGPLIDIGTHALDLTLWMMDNYEVESVTGQTFRKLADQTNQGNAFGNWDPEEFCVEDSAFGFIRMKNGAVIELEAAWALNTLEVDEAKTSLCGTKAGADMKDGLRINYIHHNKQVVEKPALSGEGVAFFSGEEKPAGDYEQELFYHIVADGAEQIVKPAQAAVVTRVLEAIYESAKSGKTIYFD
;
A
#
# COMPACT_ATOMS: atom_id res chain seq x y z
N CYS A 1 -4.64 1.85 15.70
CA CYS A 1 -4.15 0.48 15.53
C CYS A 1 -3.04 0.47 14.48
N GLU A 2 -1.95 -0.30 14.72
CA GLU A 2 -0.93 -0.53 13.69
C GLU A 2 -1.49 -1.31 12.49
N LYS A 3 -0.81 -1.16 11.34
CA LYS A 3 -1.08 -1.98 10.16
C LYS A 3 -0.40 -3.38 10.32
N PRO A 4 -0.94 -4.43 9.69
CA PRO A 4 -2.24 -4.48 9.04
C PRO A 4 -3.37 -4.35 10.07
N MET A 5 -4.54 -3.89 9.65
CA MET A 5 -5.69 -3.69 10.53
C MET A 5 -6.06 -4.95 11.32
N ALA A 6 -6.00 -6.11 10.66
CA ALA A 6 -6.25 -7.43 11.22
C ALA A 6 -5.63 -8.51 10.33
N LYS A 7 -5.54 -9.76 10.81
CA LYS A 7 -5.04 -10.91 10.03
C LYS A 7 -6.01 -11.37 8.94
N ASN A 8 -7.30 -11.11 9.11
CA ASN A 8 -8.36 -11.49 8.17
C ASN A 8 -9.49 -10.47 8.15
N TYR A 9 -10.33 -10.55 7.12
CA TYR A 9 -11.41 -9.60 6.91
C TYR A 9 -12.50 -9.66 7.99
N ALA A 10 -12.83 -10.84 8.50
CA ALA A 10 -13.84 -10.98 9.54
C ALA A 10 -13.46 -10.27 10.85
N GLU A 11 -12.18 -10.27 11.20
CA GLU A 11 -11.65 -9.51 12.33
C GLU A 11 -11.66 -8.00 12.04
N ALA A 12 -11.25 -7.59 10.83
CA ALA A 12 -11.30 -6.19 10.40
C ALA A 12 -12.73 -5.64 10.44
N GLN A 13 -13.73 -6.40 9.97
CA GLN A 13 -15.14 -6.01 10.05
C GLN A 13 -15.60 -5.79 11.49
N LYS A 14 -15.25 -6.68 12.42
CA LYS A 14 -15.59 -6.51 13.85
C LYS A 14 -15.00 -5.23 14.44
N MET A 15 -13.81 -4.81 14.01
CA MET A 15 -13.22 -3.55 14.44
C MET A 15 -14.04 -2.36 13.90
N VAL A 16 -14.41 -2.37 12.61
CA VAL A 16 -15.27 -1.33 12.00
C VAL A 16 -16.59 -1.24 12.73
N GLU A 17 -17.32 -2.35 12.85
CA GLU A 17 -18.63 -2.43 13.53
C GLU A 17 -18.55 -1.95 14.99
N THR A 18 -17.45 -2.27 15.68
CA THR A 18 -17.26 -1.83 17.07
C THR A 18 -17.02 -0.32 17.14
N ALA A 19 -16.21 0.24 16.24
CA ALA A 19 -16.00 1.68 16.17
C ALA A 19 -17.33 2.43 15.89
N GLU A 20 -18.10 1.96 14.92
CA GLU A 20 -19.42 2.51 14.57
C GLU A 20 -20.41 2.42 15.75
N LYS A 21 -20.54 1.23 16.35
CA LYS A 21 -21.44 0.98 17.48
C LYS A 21 -21.13 1.82 18.71
N THR A 22 -19.86 2.06 18.97
CA THR A 22 -19.41 2.82 20.15
C THR A 22 -19.24 4.31 19.89
N GLY A 23 -19.26 4.74 18.63
CA GLY A 23 -18.96 6.11 18.22
C GLY A 23 -17.51 6.54 18.54
N ARG A 24 -16.60 5.57 18.68
CA ARG A 24 -15.19 5.83 18.97
C ARG A 24 -14.39 5.94 17.68
N VAL A 25 -13.40 6.82 17.69
CA VAL A 25 -12.45 6.97 16.59
C VAL A 25 -11.55 5.74 16.55
N LEU A 26 -11.49 5.09 15.37
CA LEU A 26 -10.54 4.05 15.04
C LEU A 26 -9.69 4.55 13.87
N ASN A 27 -8.37 4.63 14.04
CA ASN A 27 -7.44 4.99 12.97
C ASN A 27 -6.45 3.84 12.76
N ILE A 28 -6.14 3.52 11.51
CA ILE A 28 -5.17 2.48 11.16
C ILE A 28 -3.89 3.16 10.67
N GLY A 29 -2.72 2.70 11.13
CA GLY A 29 -1.40 3.27 10.89
C GLY A 29 -0.90 3.16 9.45
N TYR A 30 -1.66 3.64 8.47
CA TYR A 30 -1.23 3.77 7.08
C TYR A 30 -0.46 5.07 6.87
N GLN A 31 0.68 5.18 7.53
CA GLN A 31 1.53 6.39 7.57
C GLN A 31 1.93 6.93 6.19
N ASN A 32 1.96 6.08 5.15
CA ASN A 32 2.35 6.50 3.80
C ASN A 32 1.35 7.47 3.15
N ARG A 33 0.11 7.55 3.64
CA ARG A 33 -0.87 8.56 3.20
C ARG A 33 -0.50 9.98 3.63
N TYR A 34 0.35 10.13 4.67
CA TYR A 34 0.73 11.42 5.26
C TYR A 34 2.06 11.97 4.72
N ARG A 35 2.69 11.30 3.76
CA ARG A 35 3.89 11.79 3.08
C ARG A 35 3.54 12.95 2.16
N SER A 36 4.44 13.92 2.01
CA SER A 36 4.25 15.10 1.16
C SER A 36 3.93 14.74 -0.29
N ASP A 37 4.65 13.76 -0.86
CA ASP A 37 4.41 13.26 -2.21
C ASP A 37 3.02 12.60 -2.35
N SER A 38 2.59 11.88 -1.31
CA SER A 38 1.28 11.24 -1.28
C SER A 38 0.14 12.25 -1.16
N LEU A 39 0.28 13.24 -0.30
CA LEU A 39 -0.72 14.31 -0.13
C LEU A 39 -0.86 15.13 -1.41
N TYR A 40 0.26 15.52 -2.03
CA TYR A 40 0.26 16.26 -3.29
C TYR A 40 -0.44 15.47 -4.40
N LEU A 41 -0.04 14.21 -4.60
CA LEU A 41 -0.66 13.36 -5.62
C LEU A 41 -2.16 13.15 -5.35
N LYS A 42 -2.56 13.01 -4.08
CA LYS A 42 -3.99 12.88 -3.72
C LYS A 42 -4.80 14.11 -4.10
N GLU A 43 -4.26 15.30 -3.89
CA GLU A 43 -4.93 16.54 -4.30
C GLU A 43 -5.07 16.61 -5.84
N MET A 44 -4.07 16.22 -6.61
CA MET A 44 -4.18 16.10 -8.07
C MET A 44 -5.26 15.09 -8.50
N CYS A 45 -5.35 13.94 -7.83
CA CYS A 45 -6.40 12.96 -8.10
C CYS A 45 -7.79 13.53 -7.79
N LYS A 46 -7.97 14.22 -6.66
CA LYS A 46 -9.22 14.90 -6.29
C LYS A 46 -9.61 16.01 -7.27
N ALA A 47 -8.63 16.71 -7.81
CA ALA A 47 -8.84 17.77 -8.81
C ALA A 47 -9.10 17.22 -10.22
N ASP A 48 -9.18 15.89 -10.39
CA ASP A 48 -9.37 15.22 -11.67
C ASP A 48 -8.26 15.53 -12.73
N GLU A 49 -7.05 15.87 -12.24
CA GLU A 49 -5.93 16.19 -13.12
C GLU A 49 -5.38 14.96 -13.86
N LEU A 50 -5.50 13.76 -13.26
CA LEU A 50 -5.16 12.50 -13.92
C LEU A 50 -6.29 11.99 -14.83
N GLY A 51 -7.53 12.50 -14.68
CA GLY A 51 -8.72 11.95 -15.31
C GLY A 51 -9.11 10.59 -14.72
N GLU A 52 -9.82 9.77 -15.46
CA GLU A 52 -10.17 8.41 -15.05
C GLU A 52 -8.92 7.55 -14.93
N ILE A 53 -8.61 7.08 -13.70
CA ILE A 53 -7.52 6.15 -13.45
C ILE A 53 -8.03 4.73 -13.74
N TYR A 54 -7.61 4.16 -14.87
CA TYR A 54 -8.06 2.84 -15.33
C TYR A 54 -7.06 1.71 -15.08
N PHE A 55 -5.79 2.05 -14.78
CA PHE A 55 -4.74 1.10 -14.45
C PHE A 55 -3.81 1.66 -13.39
N ALA A 56 -3.43 0.82 -12.43
CA ALA A 56 -2.48 1.18 -11.39
C ALA A 56 -1.56 0.01 -11.04
N LYS A 57 -0.39 0.34 -10.46
CA LYS A 57 0.51 -0.63 -9.85
C LYS A 57 0.78 -0.26 -8.41
N ALA A 58 0.67 -1.23 -7.53
CA ALA A 58 1.04 -1.14 -6.12
C ALA A 58 2.37 -1.86 -5.91
N HIS A 59 3.43 -1.11 -5.55
CA HIS A 59 4.80 -1.60 -5.48
C HIS A 59 5.26 -1.79 -4.04
N ALA A 60 5.64 -3.02 -3.69
CA ALA A 60 6.16 -3.40 -2.38
C ALA A 60 7.29 -4.43 -2.53
N LEU A 61 8.32 -4.09 -3.29
CA LEU A 61 9.41 -4.99 -3.63
C LEU A 61 10.69 -4.69 -2.86
N ARG A 62 11.20 -5.70 -2.19
CA ARG A 62 12.56 -5.78 -1.66
C ARG A 62 13.32 -6.91 -2.37
N ARG A 63 14.61 -6.70 -2.61
CA ARG A 63 15.44 -7.73 -3.22
C ARG A 63 15.87 -8.79 -2.21
N ARG A 64 16.37 -8.38 -1.05
CA ARG A 64 16.80 -9.20 0.09
C ARG A 64 16.70 -8.37 1.36
N ALA A 65 15.52 -8.26 1.92
CA ALA A 65 15.27 -7.58 3.18
C ALA A 65 14.11 -8.24 3.95
N VAL A 66 14.31 -9.53 4.21
CA VAL A 66 13.43 -10.36 5.06
C VAL A 66 13.62 -9.93 6.50
N PRO A 67 12.56 -9.54 7.23
CA PRO A 67 12.67 -9.24 8.65
C PRO A 67 12.96 -10.50 9.44
N THR A 68 14.05 -10.49 10.22
CA THR A 68 14.54 -11.66 10.98
C THR A 68 14.29 -11.53 12.48
N TRP A 69 13.38 -10.65 12.87
CA TRP A 69 13.03 -10.40 14.28
C TRP A 69 11.52 -10.52 14.51
N GLY A 70 11.13 -10.63 15.79
CA GLY A 70 9.72 -10.69 16.17
C GLY A 70 9.04 -11.93 15.61
N VAL A 71 7.81 -11.74 15.10
CA VAL A 71 6.93 -12.83 14.63
C VAL A 71 6.78 -12.88 13.10
N PHE A 72 7.55 -12.09 12.35
CA PHE A 72 7.35 -11.90 10.91
C PHE A 72 7.39 -13.21 10.10
N LEU A 73 8.17 -14.19 10.51
CA LEU A 73 8.30 -15.48 9.80
C LEU A 73 7.28 -16.53 10.24
N ASN A 74 6.47 -16.22 11.26
CA ASN A 74 5.46 -17.11 11.83
C ASN A 74 4.07 -16.78 11.24
N GLU A 75 3.52 -17.69 10.42
CA GLU A 75 2.23 -17.50 9.74
C GLU A 75 1.07 -17.37 10.74
N GLU A 76 1.07 -18.12 11.84
CA GLU A 76 -0.03 -18.10 12.82
C GLU A 76 -0.14 -16.76 13.53
N GLU A 77 1.00 -16.14 13.88
CA GLU A 77 1.01 -14.86 14.60
C GLU A 77 0.90 -13.66 13.66
N GLN A 78 1.64 -13.67 12.54
CA GLN A 78 1.72 -12.57 11.59
C GLN A 78 0.56 -12.55 10.57
N GLY A 79 0.03 -13.73 10.21
CA GLY A 79 -1.02 -13.89 9.20
C GLY A 79 -0.51 -14.05 7.76
N GLY A 80 0.79 -13.89 7.52
CA GLY A 80 1.45 -14.02 6.22
C GLY A 80 2.77 -13.25 6.17
N GLY A 81 3.42 -13.26 5.01
CA GLY A 81 4.73 -12.65 4.77
C GLY A 81 4.64 -11.23 4.17
N PRO A 82 5.41 -10.96 3.09
CA PRO A 82 5.51 -9.63 2.48
C PRO A 82 4.17 -9.07 2.00
N LEU A 83 3.21 -9.91 1.63
CA LEU A 83 1.92 -9.44 1.17
C LEU A 83 1.19 -8.66 2.26
N ILE A 84 1.10 -9.22 3.46
CA ILE A 84 0.41 -8.60 4.59
C ILE A 84 1.28 -7.53 5.29
N ASP A 85 2.62 -7.66 5.25
CA ASP A 85 3.53 -6.70 5.89
C ASP A 85 3.72 -5.42 5.07
N ILE A 86 4.21 -5.54 3.84
CA ILE A 86 4.56 -4.38 2.99
C ILE A 86 3.60 -4.17 1.82
N GLY A 87 3.00 -5.25 1.31
CA GLY A 87 1.96 -5.19 0.26
C GLY A 87 0.75 -4.38 0.71
N THR A 88 0.37 -4.48 1.98
CA THR A 88 -0.72 -3.69 2.59
C THR A 88 -0.52 -2.19 2.41
N HIS A 89 0.71 -1.68 2.57
CA HIS A 89 1.02 -0.26 2.41
C HIS A 89 0.85 0.23 0.97
N ALA A 90 1.36 -0.55 0.01
CA ALA A 90 1.28 -0.18 -1.40
C ALA A 90 -0.15 -0.26 -1.93
N LEU A 91 -0.90 -1.29 -1.52
CA LEU A 91 -2.30 -1.45 -1.91
C LEU A 91 -3.18 -0.36 -1.30
N ASP A 92 -3.00 -0.07 0.00
CA ASP A 92 -3.71 1.01 0.69
C ASP A 92 -3.51 2.35 -0.01
N LEU A 93 -2.26 2.70 -0.29
CA LEU A 93 -1.90 3.94 -0.98
C LEU A 93 -2.54 4.02 -2.38
N THR A 94 -2.51 2.91 -3.13
CA THR A 94 -3.06 2.84 -4.49
C THR A 94 -4.58 3.00 -4.49
N LEU A 95 -5.30 2.27 -3.65
CA LEU A 95 -6.76 2.38 -3.52
C LEU A 95 -7.17 3.79 -3.05
N TRP A 96 -6.40 4.39 -2.14
CA TRP A 96 -6.64 5.73 -1.66
C TRP A 96 -6.45 6.79 -2.76
N MET A 97 -5.40 6.67 -3.58
CA MET A 97 -5.21 7.57 -4.73
C MET A 97 -6.35 7.48 -5.72
N MET A 98 -6.77 6.26 -6.07
CA MET A 98 -7.88 6.00 -6.99
C MET A 98 -9.24 6.41 -6.42
N ASP A 99 -9.35 6.58 -5.10
CA ASP A 99 -10.61 6.75 -4.36
C ASP A 99 -11.66 5.70 -4.75
N ASN A 100 -11.20 4.47 -4.99
CA ASN A 100 -12.03 3.38 -5.48
C ASN A 100 -11.79 2.12 -4.63
N TYR A 101 -12.81 1.69 -3.91
CA TYR A 101 -12.80 0.53 -3.02
C TYR A 101 -13.80 -0.56 -3.47
N GLU A 102 -14.42 -0.35 -4.63
CA GLU A 102 -15.41 -1.27 -5.20
C GLU A 102 -14.70 -2.36 -6.03
N VAL A 103 -14.22 -3.39 -5.32
CA VAL A 103 -13.54 -4.53 -5.94
C VAL A 103 -14.55 -5.48 -6.55
N GLU A 104 -14.31 -5.93 -7.78
CA GLU A 104 -15.09 -6.96 -8.48
C GLU A 104 -14.49 -8.35 -8.25
N SER A 105 -13.18 -8.48 -8.47
CA SER A 105 -12.51 -9.78 -8.36
C SER A 105 -11.00 -9.65 -8.15
N VAL A 106 -10.42 -10.71 -7.58
CA VAL A 106 -9.00 -10.81 -7.27
C VAL A 106 -8.46 -12.15 -7.74
N THR A 107 -7.35 -12.13 -8.48
CA THR A 107 -6.55 -13.31 -8.79
C THR A 107 -5.15 -13.10 -8.26
N GLY A 108 -4.58 -14.05 -7.55
CA GLY A 108 -3.26 -13.90 -6.96
C GLY A 108 -2.47 -15.20 -6.86
N GLN A 109 -1.17 -15.04 -6.63
CA GLN A 109 -0.24 -16.13 -6.43
C GLN A 109 0.78 -15.76 -5.35
N THR A 110 1.08 -16.70 -4.47
CA THR A 110 2.16 -16.60 -3.47
C THR A 110 3.26 -17.59 -3.77
N PHE A 111 4.49 -17.26 -3.40
CA PHE A 111 5.64 -18.12 -3.56
C PHE A 111 6.48 -18.16 -2.28
N ARG A 112 7.03 -19.33 -1.97
CA ARG A 112 8.07 -19.55 -0.97
C ARG A 112 9.23 -20.28 -1.66
N LYS A 113 10.00 -19.54 -2.47
CA LYS A 113 11.05 -20.08 -3.33
C LYS A 113 12.45 -19.79 -2.85
N LEU A 114 12.62 -18.76 -2.06
CA LEU A 114 13.92 -18.30 -1.58
C LEU A 114 14.12 -18.55 -0.07
N ALA A 115 13.07 -18.92 0.63
CA ALA A 115 13.07 -19.17 2.07
C ALA A 115 14.08 -20.24 2.51
N ASP A 116 14.28 -21.30 1.70
CA ASP A 116 15.18 -22.41 2.02
C ASP A 116 16.65 -22.17 1.62
N GLN A 117 16.99 -20.97 1.11
CA GLN A 117 18.36 -20.67 0.69
C GLN A 117 19.29 -20.41 1.88
N THR A 118 20.49 -20.97 1.83
CA THR A 118 21.54 -20.77 2.84
C THR A 118 22.45 -19.58 2.52
N ASN A 119 22.63 -19.23 1.24
CA ASN A 119 23.38 -18.05 0.80
C ASN A 119 22.38 -16.91 0.54
N GLN A 120 21.99 -16.22 1.60
CA GLN A 120 20.82 -15.36 1.59
C GLN A 120 21.12 -13.93 1.15
N GLY A 121 22.25 -13.36 1.57
CA GLY A 121 22.62 -11.95 1.27
C GLY A 121 21.60 -10.95 1.79
N ASN A 122 20.96 -11.26 2.93
CA ASN A 122 19.87 -10.48 3.50
C ASN A 122 20.36 -9.23 4.25
N ALA A 123 19.70 -8.10 4.07
CA ALA A 123 20.06 -6.81 4.68
C ALA A 123 19.96 -6.82 6.22
N PHE A 124 19.07 -7.68 6.77
CA PHE A 124 18.79 -7.76 8.21
C PHE A 124 19.41 -9.00 8.89
N GLY A 125 20.45 -9.57 8.29
CA GLY A 125 21.08 -10.80 8.76
C GLY A 125 20.39 -12.05 8.19
N ASN A 126 20.98 -13.21 8.49
CA ASN A 126 20.45 -14.47 7.98
C ASN A 126 19.17 -14.86 8.73
N TRP A 127 18.19 -15.38 8.00
CA TRP A 127 17.03 -16.05 8.57
C TRP A 127 17.30 -17.53 8.75
N ASP A 128 16.53 -18.18 9.64
CA ASP A 128 16.47 -19.63 9.72
C ASP A 128 15.44 -20.18 8.73
N PRO A 129 15.83 -21.01 7.75
CA PRO A 129 14.89 -21.61 6.80
C PRO A 129 13.79 -22.46 7.48
N GLU A 130 14.07 -23.06 8.64
CA GLU A 130 13.09 -23.88 9.38
C GLU A 130 12.02 -23.00 10.06
N GLU A 131 12.35 -21.75 10.40
CA GLU A 131 11.42 -20.79 11.00
C GLU A 131 10.64 -19.97 9.94
N PHE A 132 11.07 -20.00 8.68
CA PHE A 132 10.44 -19.23 7.60
C PHE A 132 9.17 -19.94 7.11
N CYS A 133 8.03 -19.68 7.75
CA CYS A 133 6.76 -20.39 7.49
C CYS A 133 5.79 -19.64 6.56
N VAL A 134 6.14 -18.43 6.10
CA VAL A 134 5.30 -17.59 5.24
C VAL A 134 5.82 -17.54 3.80
N GLU A 135 5.12 -16.87 2.90
CA GLU A 135 5.60 -16.59 1.55
C GLU A 135 6.79 -15.60 1.57
N ASP A 136 7.68 -15.68 0.58
CA ASP A 136 8.74 -14.71 0.32
C ASP A 136 8.36 -13.66 -0.72
N SER A 137 7.34 -13.97 -1.53
CA SER A 137 6.80 -13.09 -2.55
C SER A 137 5.34 -13.43 -2.90
N ALA A 138 4.57 -12.41 -3.28
CA ALA A 138 3.18 -12.51 -3.69
C ALA A 138 2.86 -11.50 -4.79
N PHE A 139 1.95 -11.88 -5.69
CA PHE A 139 1.50 -11.05 -6.80
C PHE A 139 -0.01 -11.15 -6.93
N GLY A 140 -0.67 -10.02 -7.19
CA GLY A 140 -2.11 -9.93 -7.32
C GLY A 140 -2.55 -9.12 -8.53
N PHE A 141 -3.64 -9.55 -9.17
CA PHE A 141 -4.36 -8.82 -10.19
C PHE A 141 -5.77 -8.56 -9.64
N ILE A 142 -6.07 -7.29 -9.43
CA ILE A 142 -7.31 -6.83 -8.79
C ILE A 142 -8.12 -6.08 -9.83
N ARG A 143 -9.34 -6.52 -10.09
CA ARG A 143 -10.28 -5.85 -10.98
C ARG A 143 -11.32 -5.11 -10.14
N MET A 144 -11.52 -3.85 -10.48
CA MET A 144 -12.51 -2.98 -9.84
C MET A 144 -13.84 -3.04 -10.60
N LYS A 145 -14.97 -2.79 -9.92
CA LYS A 145 -16.31 -2.81 -10.54
C LYS A 145 -16.47 -1.83 -11.69
N ASN A 146 -15.74 -0.72 -11.69
CA ASN A 146 -15.72 0.23 -12.82
C ASN A 146 -14.82 -0.21 -14.00
N GLY A 147 -14.20 -1.39 -13.92
CA GLY A 147 -13.32 -1.94 -14.95
C GLY A 147 -11.84 -1.55 -14.81
N ALA A 148 -11.48 -0.68 -13.87
CA ALA A 148 -10.09 -0.38 -13.59
C ALA A 148 -9.36 -1.62 -13.01
N VAL A 149 -8.04 -1.64 -13.17
CA VAL A 149 -7.20 -2.77 -12.74
C VAL A 149 -6.04 -2.26 -11.90
N ILE A 150 -5.71 -3.04 -10.85
CA ILE A 150 -4.51 -2.85 -10.04
C ILE A 150 -3.66 -4.12 -10.12
N GLU A 151 -2.39 -3.97 -10.45
CA GLU A 151 -1.36 -4.99 -10.25
C GLU A 151 -0.68 -4.74 -8.91
N LEU A 152 -0.66 -5.74 -8.03
CA LEU A 152 0.05 -5.70 -6.76
C LEU A 152 1.23 -6.65 -6.81
N GLU A 153 2.40 -6.16 -6.41
CA GLU A 153 3.61 -6.93 -6.23
C GLU A 153 4.17 -6.71 -4.82
N ALA A 154 4.44 -7.79 -4.10
CA ALA A 154 5.00 -7.76 -2.75
C ALA A 154 6.08 -8.81 -2.59
N ALA A 155 7.26 -8.44 -2.11
CA ALA A 155 8.35 -9.39 -1.86
C ALA A 155 9.32 -8.87 -0.81
N TRP A 156 9.74 -9.75 0.11
CA TRP A 156 10.89 -9.53 0.97
C TRP A 156 12.18 -10.05 0.34
N ALA A 157 12.05 -11.10 -0.50
CA ALA A 157 13.15 -11.70 -1.24
C ALA A 157 12.71 -12.02 -2.67
N LEU A 158 13.35 -11.38 -3.63
CA LEU A 158 13.09 -11.56 -5.05
C LEU A 158 14.38 -11.29 -5.85
N ASN A 159 14.66 -12.09 -6.88
CA ASN A 159 15.80 -11.85 -7.78
C ASN A 159 15.45 -10.78 -8.81
N THR A 160 15.34 -9.55 -8.36
CA THR A 160 15.03 -8.37 -9.17
C THR A 160 16.05 -7.26 -8.92
N LEU A 161 16.19 -6.36 -9.87
CA LEU A 161 16.90 -5.09 -9.69
C LEU A 161 15.96 -3.94 -9.28
N GLU A 162 14.67 -4.12 -9.53
CA GLU A 162 13.65 -3.15 -9.12
C GLU A 162 13.33 -3.36 -7.64
N VAL A 163 13.49 -2.30 -6.86
CA VAL A 163 13.20 -2.30 -5.41
C VAL A 163 12.44 -1.02 -5.10
N ASP A 164 11.17 -1.16 -4.80
CA ASP A 164 10.26 -0.06 -4.53
C ASP A 164 9.27 -0.47 -3.44
N GLU A 165 9.21 0.25 -2.35
CA GLU A 165 8.33 -0.07 -1.22
C GLU A 165 7.37 1.07 -0.92
N ALA A 166 6.10 0.72 -0.71
CA ALA A 166 5.02 1.66 -0.44
C ALA A 166 4.92 2.77 -1.50
N LYS A 167 4.93 2.36 -2.76
CA LYS A 167 4.83 3.23 -3.95
C LYS A 167 3.65 2.83 -4.81
N THR A 168 3.18 3.78 -5.62
CA THR A 168 2.15 3.52 -6.63
C THR A 168 2.54 4.16 -7.97
N SER A 169 2.12 3.52 -9.06
CA SER A 169 2.10 4.12 -10.40
C SER A 169 0.65 4.15 -10.88
N LEU A 170 0.20 5.27 -11.42
CA LEU A 170 -1.17 5.51 -11.83
C LEU A 170 -1.21 5.87 -13.32
N CYS A 171 -2.10 5.25 -14.09
CA CYS A 171 -2.36 5.58 -15.47
C CYS A 171 -3.79 6.10 -15.61
N GLY A 172 -3.91 7.41 -15.79
CA GLY A 172 -5.18 8.08 -16.02
C GLY A 172 -5.35 8.49 -17.48
N THR A 173 -6.55 8.93 -17.83
CA THR A 173 -6.91 9.35 -19.21
C THR A 173 -6.35 10.72 -19.59
N LYS A 174 -6.00 11.57 -18.62
CA LYS A 174 -5.41 12.91 -18.83
C LYS A 174 -3.92 12.93 -18.55
N ALA A 175 -3.49 12.25 -17.49
CA ALA A 175 -2.11 12.19 -17.03
C ALA A 175 -1.85 10.87 -16.31
N GLY A 176 -0.59 10.56 -16.06
CA GLY A 176 -0.15 9.48 -15.21
C GLY A 176 0.78 9.99 -14.10
N ALA A 177 0.94 9.20 -13.06
CA ALA A 177 1.87 9.47 -11.97
C ALA A 177 2.72 8.23 -11.66
N ASP A 178 3.97 8.46 -11.25
CA ASP A 178 4.89 7.42 -10.82
C ASP A 178 5.68 7.90 -9.60
N MET A 179 5.70 7.08 -8.54
CA MET A 179 6.38 7.43 -7.29
C MET A 179 7.73 6.71 -7.10
N LYS A 180 8.19 5.91 -8.06
CA LYS A 180 9.37 5.03 -7.87
C LYS A 180 10.64 5.82 -7.54
N ASP A 181 11.00 6.83 -8.34
CA ASP A 181 12.17 7.71 -8.14
C ASP A 181 11.76 9.11 -7.67
N GLY A 182 10.97 9.19 -6.60
CA GLY A 182 10.24 10.39 -6.24
C GLY A 182 9.04 10.60 -7.15
N LEU A 183 8.15 11.50 -6.78
CA LEU A 183 6.93 11.74 -7.54
C LEU A 183 7.24 12.37 -8.91
N ARG A 184 6.74 11.74 -9.96
CA ARG A 184 6.81 12.22 -11.35
C ARG A 184 5.41 12.17 -11.94
N ILE A 185 5.02 13.24 -12.60
CA ILE A 185 3.75 13.34 -13.35
C ILE A 185 4.08 13.32 -14.84
N ASN A 186 3.37 12.52 -15.61
CA ASN A 186 3.55 12.43 -17.06
C ASN A 186 2.25 12.77 -17.77
N TYR A 187 2.34 13.58 -18.81
CA TYR A 187 1.18 14.05 -19.58
C TYR A 187 1.60 14.51 -20.98
N ILE A 188 0.61 14.87 -21.82
CA ILE A 188 0.86 15.41 -23.15
C ILE A 188 0.62 16.92 -23.12
N HIS A 189 1.61 17.70 -23.58
CA HIS A 189 1.52 19.14 -23.73
C HIS A 189 2.02 19.55 -25.12
N HIS A 190 1.21 20.30 -25.89
CA HIS A 190 1.52 20.68 -27.28
C HIS A 190 2.02 19.52 -28.15
N ASN A 191 1.35 18.36 -28.10
CA ASN A 191 1.73 17.12 -28.80
C ASN A 191 3.13 16.58 -28.43
N LYS A 192 3.63 16.89 -27.24
CA LYS A 192 4.90 16.38 -26.71
C LYS A 192 4.65 15.66 -25.38
N GLN A 193 5.37 14.57 -25.18
CA GLN A 193 5.42 13.90 -23.89
C GLN A 193 6.21 14.77 -22.91
N VAL A 194 5.62 15.03 -21.75
CA VAL A 194 6.21 15.80 -20.67
C VAL A 194 6.28 14.93 -19.42
N VAL A 195 7.38 15.04 -18.70
CA VAL A 195 7.52 14.51 -17.35
C VAL A 195 7.86 15.69 -16.45
N GLU A 196 7.05 15.88 -15.44
CA GLU A 196 7.22 16.90 -14.41
C GLU A 196 7.59 16.25 -13.09
N LYS A 197 8.53 16.87 -12.36
CA LYS A 197 8.90 16.47 -11.02
C LYS A 197 8.59 17.63 -10.08
N PRO A 198 7.50 17.55 -9.29
CA PRO A 198 7.14 18.63 -8.38
C PRO A 198 8.20 18.78 -7.28
N ALA A 199 8.55 20.02 -6.95
CA ALA A 199 9.40 20.35 -5.81
C ALA A 199 8.53 20.30 -4.53
N LEU A 200 8.59 19.19 -3.80
CA LEU A 200 7.72 18.95 -2.63
C LEU A 200 8.32 19.41 -1.30
N SER A 201 9.64 19.48 -1.21
CA SER A 201 10.37 20.05 -0.09
C SER A 201 10.86 21.43 -0.52
N GLY A 202 10.66 22.48 0.26
CA GLY A 202 11.07 23.88 0.09
C GLY A 202 12.18 24.26 -0.92
N GLU A 203 12.50 23.41 -1.85
CA GLU A 203 13.43 23.59 -2.96
C GLU A 203 12.85 24.62 -3.93
N GLY A 204 13.32 25.86 -3.83
CA GLY A 204 12.96 26.91 -4.76
C GLY A 204 12.70 28.28 -4.14
N VAL A 205 12.56 28.36 -2.82
CA VAL A 205 12.47 29.65 -2.13
C VAL A 205 13.58 29.74 -1.08
N ALA A 206 14.59 30.56 -1.31
CA ALA A 206 15.80 30.68 -0.48
C ALA A 206 15.55 31.04 1.02
N PHE A 207 14.31 31.24 1.43
CA PHE A 207 13.92 31.61 2.78
C PHE A 207 12.86 30.68 3.39
N PHE A 208 12.45 29.62 2.69
CA PHE A 208 11.48 28.65 3.18
C PHE A 208 12.18 27.30 3.40
N SER A 209 12.93 27.21 4.48
CA SER A 209 13.32 25.93 5.04
C SER A 209 12.16 25.41 5.89
N GLY A 210 11.04 25.05 5.26
CA GLY A 210 10.03 24.22 5.92
C GLY A 210 10.66 22.87 6.17
N GLU A 211 11.03 22.56 7.41
CA GLU A 211 11.35 21.19 7.79
C GLU A 211 10.13 20.35 7.48
N GLU A 212 10.30 19.37 6.59
CA GLU A 212 9.24 18.43 6.26
C GLU A 212 8.94 17.63 7.52
N LYS A 213 7.72 17.76 8.04
CA LYS A 213 7.30 17.04 9.23
C LYS A 213 7.28 15.53 8.91
N PRO A 214 7.92 14.67 9.72
CA PRO A 214 7.84 13.24 9.52
C PRO A 214 6.39 12.76 9.43
N ALA A 215 6.10 11.84 8.49
CA ALA A 215 4.74 11.37 8.25
C ALA A 215 4.06 10.82 9.51
N GLY A 216 4.83 10.13 10.39
CA GLY A 216 4.32 9.63 11.66
C GLY A 216 3.94 10.73 12.66
N ASP A 217 4.68 11.85 12.69
CA ASP A 217 4.36 12.99 13.56
C ASP A 217 3.10 13.70 13.06
N TYR A 218 2.94 13.81 11.73
CA TYR A 218 1.73 14.37 11.14
C TYR A 218 0.52 13.48 11.41
N GLU A 219 0.65 12.16 11.29
CA GLU A 219 -0.39 11.19 11.63
C GLU A 219 -0.86 11.34 13.08
N GLN A 220 0.08 11.42 14.03
CA GLN A 220 -0.24 11.55 15.46
C GLN A 220 -0.95 12.87 15.77
N GLU A 221 -0.47 13.96 15.21
CA GLU A 221 -1.10 15.29 15.40
C GLU A 221 -2.51 15.31 14.81
N LEU A 222 -2.69 14.80 13.59
CA LEU A 222 -4.01 14.71 12.99
C LEU A 222 -4.94 13.80 13.80
N PHE A 223 -4.46 12.67 14.32
CA PHE A 223 -5.25 11.81 15.19
C PHE A 223 -5.74 12.56 16.45
N TYR A 224 -4.86 13.37 17.07
CA TYR A 224 -5.28 14.23 18.16
C TYR A 224 -6.41 15.18 17.75
N HIS A 225 -6.30 15.86 16.61
CA HIS A 225 -7.33 16.77 16.11
C HIS A 225 -8.64 16.06 15.70
N ILE A 226 -8.56 14.85 15.17
CA ILE A 226 -9.75 14.03 14.90
C ILE A 226 -10.52 13.75 16.19
N VAL A 227 -9.82 13.41 17.28
CA VAL A 227 -10.46 13.09 18.56
C VAL A 227 -10.92 14.33 19.31
N ALA A 228 -10.11 15.41 19.33
CA ALA A 228 -10.38 16.60 20.11
C ALA A 228 -11.33 17.58 19.42
N ASP A 229 -11.16 17.77 18.12
CA ASP A 229 -11.79 18.85 17.35
C ASP A 229 -12.74 18.35 16.27
N GLY A 230 -12.84 17.03 16.06
CA GLY A 230 -13.66 16.44 15.00
C GLY A 230 -13.11 16.66 13.59
N ALA A 231 -11.79 16.78 13.44
CA ALA A 231 -11.15 16.90 12.12
C ALA A 231 -11.45 15.69 11.23
N GLU A 232 -11.36 15.84 9.91
CA GLU A 232 -11.61 14.77 8.97
C GLU A 232 -10.53 13.69 9.04
N GLN A 233 -10.95 12.43 9.08
CA GLN A 233 -10.08 11.27 9.14
C GLN A 233 -9.58 10.89 7.74
N ILE A 234 -8.25 10.90 7.54
CA ILE A 234 -7.63 10.50 6.27
C ILE A 234 -7.70 8.99 6.05
N VAL A 235 -7.52 8.19 7.10
CA VAL A 235 -7.61 6.71 7.05
C VAL A 235 -8.93 6.26 7.64
N LYS A 236 -9.93 6.02 6.79
CA LYS A 236 -11.24 5.53 7.24
C LYS A 236 -11.17 4.02 7.51
N PRO A 237 -11.68 3.52 8.67
CA PRO A 237 -11.60 2.09 9.00
C PRO A 237 -12.21 1.17 7.95
N ALA A 238 -13.32 1.56 7.33
CA ALA A 238 -13.95 0.79 6.25
C ALA A 238 -13.02 0.62 5.03
N GLN A 239 -12.23 1.65 4.69
CA GLN A 239 -11.23 1.57 3.62
C GLN A 239 -10.12 0.58 3.96
N ALA A 240 -9.61 0.62 5.19
CA ALA A 240 -8.61 -0.32 5.69
C ALA A 240 -9.11 -1.77 5.71
N ALA A 241 -10.40 -1.98 6.03
CA ALA A 241 -11.01 -3.31 5.96
C ALA A 241 -11.06 -3.85 4.52
N VAL A 242 -11.32 -3.02 3.50
CA VAL A 242 -11.24 -3.44 2.09
C VAL A 242 -9.83 -3.87 1.73
N VAL A 243 -8.78 -3.14 2.17
CA VAL A 243 -7.39 -3.55 1.97
C VAL A 243 -7.18 -4.96 2.53
N THR A 244 -7.56 -5.21 3.79
CA THR A 244 -7.46 -6.54 4.43
C THR A 244 -8.19 -7.60 3.62
N ARG A 245 -9.40 -7.33 3.12
CA ARG A 245 -10.19 -8.28 2.31
C ARG A 245 -9.52 -8.63 0.99
N VAL A 246 -8.89 -7.65 0.33
CA VAL A 246 -8.16 -7.90 -0.92
C VAL A 246 -6.93 -8.77 -0.69
N LEU A 247 -6.15 -8.50 0.37
CA LEU A 247 -4.99 -9.32 0.72
C LEU A 247 -5.40 -10.76 1.04
N GLU A 248 -6.46 -10.95 1.83
CA GLU A 248 -7.04 -12.28 2.10
C GLU A 248 -7.46 -12.99 0.81
N ALA A 249 -8.12 -12.29 -0.13
CA ALA A 249 -8.53 -12.85 -1.41
C ALA A 249 -7.33 -13.27 -2.30
N ILE A 250 -6.18 -12.60 -2.20
CA ILE A 250 -4.95 -13.02 -2.87
C ILE A 250 -4.48 -14.36 -2.31
N TYR A 251 -4.46 -14.54 -0.97
CA TYR A 251 -4.13 -15.83 -0.35
C TYR A 251 -5.14 -16.93 -0.72
N GLU A 252 -6.45 -16.63 -0.68
CA GLU A 252 -7.50 -17.56 -1.09
C GLU A 252 -7.32 -18.00 -2.55
N SER A 253 -7.04 -17.04 -3.45
CA SER A 253 -6.79 -17.30 -4.87
C SER A 253 -5.56 -18.17 -5.07
N ALA A 254 -4.45 -17.85 -4.42
CA ALA A 254 -3.21 -18.62 -4.49
C ALA A 254 -3.40 -20.09 -4.03
N LYS A 255 -4.18 -20.28 -2.96
CA LYS A 255 -4.48 -21.61 -2.40
C LYS A 255 -5.44 -22.42 -3.27
N SER A 256 -6.46 -21.76 -3.85
CA SER A 256 -7.50 -22.46 -4.62
C SER A 256 -7.18 -22.56 -6.12
N GLY A 257 -6.26 -21.74 -6.63
CA GLY A 257 -5.99 -21.58 -8.06
C GLY A 257 -7.12 -20.92 -8.84
N LYS A 258 -8.04 -20.23 -8.16
CA LYS A 258 -9.24 -19.60 -8.74
C LYS A 258 -9.27 -18.11 -8.48
N THR A 259 -9.97 -17.38 -9.36
CA THR A 259 -10.34 -15.99 -9.11
C THR A 259 -11.38 -15.93 -7.99
N ILE A 260 -11.20 -15.01 -7.05
CA ILE A 260 -12.13 -14.73 -5.96
C ILE A 260 -12.97 -13.52 -6.36
N TYR A 261 -14.29 -13.67 -6.33
CA TYR A 261 -15.25 -12.61 -6.65
C TYR A 261 -15.79 -12.00 -5.36
N PHE A 262 -16.03 -10.70 -5.40
CA PHE A 262 -16.61 -9.93 -4.31
C PHE A 262 -18.09 -9.68 -4.62
N ASP A 263 -18.94 -9.86 -3.63
CA ASP A 263 -20.40 -9.63 -3.74
C ASP A 263 -20.76 -8.14 -3.88
#